data_b46c7dc519f4291e94309e5ad0a69f2d
#
_entry.id   b46c7dc519f4291e94309e5ad0a69f2d
#
_cell.length_a   1.000
_cell.length_b   1.000
_cell.length_c   1.000
_cell.angle_alpha   90.00
_cell.angle_beta   90.00
_cell.angle_gamma   90.00
#
_symmetry.space_group_name_H-M   'P 1'
#
loop_
_entity.id
_entity.type
_entity.pdbx_description
1 polymer ?
#
loop_
_entity_poly.entity_id
_entity_poly.type
_entity_poly.pdbx_seq_one_letter_code
_entity_poly.pdbx_strand_id
1 'polypeptide(L)'
;MRLTLKKMIVSILCISMIPSMMTGCKKESTSYSHTDFAMGTVTNITLYGTSDDLEQTEQKIIDMEKKLEKQQLSWRLKSSQVSKINQELEQNNGKTKVTGNLKNWLQQAIKISKDSYADGRNTVDPMIGALTKLWDFESSNPKVPDANKIKKAISGDLSENSQHVTVKDNGEILACDKNTKIDLGAYGKGIGTDEAIKMIKKDKEITGAMVALGGSIVVYGEKSDGSDWNVGIQDPNGKDGEVLGGIKVKSGTSISTSGDYEKTFTDKKTGKRYFHILDSKTGYSVKTDIRSCTIICDSGINADGLSTACFSLGVKKSQKLLKKYNAKAVFVDKNNKVYVSDGVEFTLTAKNYKIV
;
A
#
# COMPACT_ATOMS: atom_id res chain seq x y z
N MET A 1 -19.88 -11.58 -19.59
CA MET A 1 -20.24 -10.19 -19.27
C MET A 1 -18.98 -9.36 -19.54
N ARG A 2 -18.94 -8.61 -20.63
CA ARG A 2 -17.77 -7.87 -21.08
C ARG A 2 -17.64 -6.58 -20.27
N LEU A 3 -16.61 -6.50 -19.40
CA LEU A 3 -16.21 -5.23 -18.80
C LEU A 3 -15.57 -4.36 -19.87
N THR A 4 -16.15 -3.21 -20.13
CA THR A 4 -15.55 -2.15 -20.94
C THR A 4 -14.37 -1.54 -20.18
N LEU A 5 -13.18 -1.90 -20.63
CA LEU A 5 -11.91 -1.35 -20.18
C LEU A 5 -11.85 0.14 -20.57
N LYS A 6 -12.22 1.05 -19.69
CA LYS A 6 -11.93 2.48 -19.88
C LYS A 6 -10.43 2.67 -19.70
N LYS A 7 -9.77 3.03 -20.79
CA LYS A 7 -8.34 3.34 -20.87
C LYS A 7 -7.99 4.47 -19.91
N MET A 8 -7.36 4.15 -18.79
CA MET A 8 -6.57 5.09 -18.02
C MET A 8 -5.13 5.01 -18.53
N ILE A 9 -4.75 5.94 -19.36
CA ILE A 9 -3.37 6.13 -19.79
C ILE A 9 -2.75 7.12 -18.81
N VAL A 10 -1.96 6.60 -17.86
CA VAL A 10 -1.08 7.44 -17.04
C VAL A 10 0.20 7.67 -17.84
N SER A 11 0.33 8.86 -18.43
CA SER A 11 1.55 9.26 -19.14
C SER A 11 2.61 9.67 -18.10
N ILE A 12 3.53 8.77 -17.78
CA ILE A 12 4.78 9.14 -17.11
C ILE A 12 5.75 9.56 -18.19
N LEU A 13 6.09 10.84 -18.22
CA LEU A 13 7.07 11.42 -19.15
C LEU A 13 8.48 10.95 -18.74
N CYS A 14 8.99 9.89 -19.35
CA CYS A 14 10.40 9.56 -19.30
C CYS A 14 11.14 10.34 -20.39
N ILE A 15 11.92 11.35 -20.00
CA ILE A 15 12.81 12.08 -20.90
C ILE A 15 14.01 11.15 -21.19
N SER A 16 14.08 10.66 -22.41
CA SER A 16 15.22 9.93 -22.95
C SER A 16 16.31 10.90 -23.44
N MET A 17 17.50 10.89 -22.85
CA MET A 17 18.69 11.53 -23.41
C MET A 17 19.58 10.49 -24.08
N ILE A 18 20.11 10.86 -25.24
CA ILE A 18 20.95 10.11 -26.17
C ILE A 18 22.35 9.88 -25.58
N PRO A 19 22.99 8.71 -25.77
CA PRO A 19 24.28 8.40 -25.15
C PRO A 19 25.47 8.91 -25.97
N SER A 20 26.47 9.45 -25.26
CA SER A 20 27.81 9.70 -25.79
C SER A 20 28.65 8.43 -25.66
N MET A 21 29.23 7.96 -26.77
CA MET A 21 30.12 6.79 -26.83
C MET A 21 31.45 7.04 -26.11
N MET A 22 31.78 6.17 -25.15
CA MET A 22 33.14 5.92 -24.72
C MET A 22 33.42 4.41 -24.69
N THR A 23 34.36 3.97 -25.48
CA THR A 23 34.80 2.60 -25.70
C THR A 23 35.58 2.06 -24.50
N GLY A 24 34.94 1.15 -23.79
CA GLY A 24 35.59 0.19 -22.90
C GLY A 24 34.63 -1.00 -22.83
N CYS A 25 35.12 -2.24 -22.98
CA CYS A 25 34.29 -3.46 -22.94
C CYS A 25 33.62 -3.68 -21.57
N LYS A 26 32.76 -2.79 -21.15
CA LYS A 26 31.69 -3.07 -20.18
C LYS A 26 30.40 -3.27 -20.98
N LYS A 27 29.72 -4.40 -20.78
CA LYS A 27 28.37 -4.60 -21.28
C LYS A 27 27.59 -3.34 -20.90
N GLU A 28 27.04 -2.62 -21.88
CA GLU A 28 26.29 -1.39 -21.61
C GLU A 28 25.07 -1.73 -20.75
N SER A 29 24.88 -0.98 -19.67
CA SER A 29 23.67 -1.11 -18.86
C SER A 29 22.48 -0.60 -19.67
N THR A 30 21.52 -1.47 -19.90
CA THR A 30 20.25 -1.15 -20.56
C THR A 30 19.17 -0.89 -19.52
N SER A 31 18.06 -0.31 -19.94
CA SER A 31 16.87 -0.19 -19.11
C SER A 31 15.65 -0.75 -19.81
N TYR A 32 14.79 -1.40 -19.07
CA TYR A 32 13.47 -1.86 -19.50
C TYR A 32 12.41 -1.31 -18.58
N SER A 33 11.35 -0.75 -19.14
CA SER A 33 10.22 -0.21 -18.37
C SER A 33 8.91 -0.66 -18.97
N HIS A 34 8.03 -1.22 -18.14
CA HIS A 34 6.73 -1.71 -18.55
C HIS A 34 5.64 -1.35 -17.54
N THR A 35 4.41 -1.26 -18.04
CA THR A 35 3.20 -1.01 -17.26
C THR A 35 2.22 -2.15 -17.45
N ASP A 36 1.79 -2.79 -16.36
CA ASP A 36 0.79 -3.85 -16.34
C ASP A 36 -0.26 -3.56 -15.25
N PHE A 37 -1.10 -4.52 -14.95
CA PHE A 37 -2.11 -4.46 -13.89
C PHE A 37 -2.00 -5.70 -13.01
N ALA A 38 -1.67 -5.50 -11.74
CA ALA A 38 -1.58 -6.55 -10.74
C ALA A 38 -2.07 -6.03 -9.38
N MET A 39 -2.49 -6.92 -8.50
CA MET A 39 -2.93 -6.60 -7.14
C MET A 39 -3.98 -5.47 -7.07
N GLY A 40 -4.86 -5.43 -8.08
CA GLY A 40 -5.95 -4.44 -8.17
C GLY A 40 -5.51 -3.01 -8.49
N THR A 41 -4.30 -2.81 -8.99
CA THR A 41 -3.74 -1.48 -9.30
C THR A 41 -2.87 -1.51 -10.56
N VAL A 42 -2.57 -0.32 -11.09
CA VAL A 42 -1.55 -0.16 -12.12
C VAL A 42 -0.18 -0.46 -11.51
N THR A 43 0.59 -1.29 -12.19
CA THR A 43 1.95 -1.68 -11.80
C THR A 43 2.92 -1.15 -12.82
N ASN A 44 3.93 -0.40 -12.36
CA ASN A 44 5.02 0.08 -13.21
C ASN A 44 6.33 -0.52 -12.68
N ILE A 45 7.06 -1.19 -13.55
CA ILE A 45 8.36 -1.77 -13.23
C ILE A 45 9.39 -1.17 -14.19
N THR A 46 10.47 -0.66 -13.63
CA THR A 46 11.65 -0.23 -14.39
C THR A 46 12.85 -0.98 -13.85
N LEU A 47 13.56 -1.68 -14.72
CA LEU A 47 14.77 -2.43 -14.42
C LEU A 47 15.96 -1.81 -15.17
N TYR A 48 17.11 -1.78 -14.52
CA TYR A 48 18.41 -1.40 -15.09
C TYR A 48 19.35 -2.57 -14.91
N GLY A 49 20.17 -2.87 -15.92
CA GLY A 49 21.10 -3.96 -15.81
C GLY A 49 21.82 -4.28 -17.12
N THR A 50 22.65 -5.32 -17.05
CA THR A 50 23.41 -5.85 -18.19
C THR A 50 22.78 -7.10 -18.78
N SER A 51 21.66 -7.55 -18.24
CA SER A 51 20.92 -8.71 -18.72
C SER A 51 20.21 -8.39 -20.03
N ASP A 52 20.31 -9.32 -20.98
CA ASP A 52 19.51 -9.29 -22.22
C ASP A 52 18.05 -9.71 -21.93
N ASP A 53 17.75 -10.18 -20.71
CA ASP A 53 16.48 -10.75 -20.26
C ASP A 53 15.73 -9.89 -19.23
N LEU A 54 15.92 -8.55 -19.24
CA LEU A 54 15.21 -7.64 -18.30
C LEU A 54 13.68 -7.78 -18.43
N GLU A 55 13.17 -7.93 -19.65
CA GLU A 55 11.75 -8.17 -19.93
C GLU A 55 11.27 -9.47 -19.27
N GLN A 56 12.04 -10.55 -19.36
CA GLN A 56 11.67 -11.82 -18.73
C GLN A 56 11.65 -11.72 -17.20
N THR A 57 12.57 -10.96 -16.62
CA THR A 57 12.61 -10.74 -15.17
C THR A 57 11.42 -9.86 -14.72
N GLU A 58 11.08 -8.84 -15.48
CA GLU A 58 9.88 -8.03 -15.23
C GLU A 58 8.62 -8.92 -15.27
N GLN A 59 8.45 -9.74 -16.30
CA GLN A 59 7.31 -10.65 -16.41
C GLN A 59 7.22 -11.62 -15.22
N LYS A 60 8.35 -12.14 -14.73
CA LYS A 60 8.37 -12.99 -13.53
C LYS A 60 7.89 -12.23 -12.28
N ILE A 61 8.22 -10.94 -12.16
CA ILE A 61 7.74 -10.10 -11.05
C ILE A 61 6.23 -9.92 -11.15
N ILE A 62 5.71 -9.57 -12.32
CA ILE A 62 4.26 -9.42 -12.55
C ILE A 62 3.51 -10.72 -12.26
N ASP A 63 4.03 -11.85 -12.72
CA ASP A 63 3.42 -13.17 -12.47
C ASP A 63 3.43 -13.52 -10.97
N MET A 64 4.49 -13.16 -10.25
CA MET A 64 4.58 -13.31 -8.80
C MET A 64 3.52 -12.47 -8.10
N GLU A 65 3.35 -11.20 -8.48
CA GLU A 65 2.36 -10.30 -7.89
C GLU A 65 0.92 -10.79 -8.14
N LYS A 66 0.60 -11.19 -9.38
CA LYS A 66 -0.69 -11.81 -9.72
C LYS A 66 -0.95 -13.09 -8.94
N LYS A 67 0.08 -13.90 -8.73
CA LYS A 67 0.01 -15.13 -7.93
C LYS A 67 -0.15 -14.84 -6.45
N LEU A 68 0.54 -13.83 -5.93
CA LEU A 68 0.46 -13.38 -4.55
C LEU A 68 -0.97 -12.96 -4.20
N GLU A 69 -1.59 -12.11 -5.02
CA GLU A 69 -2.99 -11.73 -4.89
C GLU A 69 -3.92 -12.96 -4.92
N LYS A 70 -3.83 -13.75 -5.99
CA LYS A 70 -4.76 -14.85 -6.27
C LYS A 70 -4.68 -15.98 -5.26
N GLN A 71 -3.49 -16.29 -4.76
CA GLN A 71 -3.26 -17.49 -3.93
C GLN A 71 -3.10 -17.17 -2.44
N GLN A 72 -2.76 -15.93 -2.06
CA GLN A 72 -2.42 -15.64 -0.68
C GLN A 72 -3.24 -14.49 -0.08
N LEU A 73 -3.26 -13.30 -0.68
CA LEU A 73 -3.67 -12.07 0.01
C LEU A 73 -5.14 -11.68 -0.18
N SER A 74 -5.76 -12.03 -1.30
CA SER A 74 -7.11 -11.55 -1.60
C SER A 74 -8.17 -12.18 -0.70
N TRP A 75 -8.91 -11.37 0.02
CA TRP A 75 -10.08 -11.86 0.75
C TRP A 75 -11.30 -12.12 -0.18
N ARG A 76 -11.28 -11.59 -1.41
CA ARG A 76 -12.35 -11.74 -2.42
C ARG A 76 -12.25 -13.06 -3.21
N LEU A 77 -11.04 -13.50 -3.50
CA LEU A 77 -10.81 -14.68 -4.33
C LEU A 77 -10.80 -15.95 -3.47
N LYS A 78 -11.75 -16.85 -3.70
CA LYS A 78 -11.90 -18.12 -2.95
C LYS A 78 -10.66 -19.01 -2.98
N SER A 79 -9.80 -18.85 -3.99
CA SER A 79 -8.54 -19.57 -4.12
C SER A 79 -7.47 -19.14 -3.11
N SER A 80 -7.57 -17.92 -2.56
CA SER A 80 -6.54 -17.36 -1.70
C SER A 80 -6.56 -17.95 -0.28
N GLN A 81 -5.39 -17.93 0.37
CA GLN A 81 -5.25 -18.36 1.76
C GLN A 81 -6.06 -17.47 2.72
N VAL A 82 -6.03 -16.15 2.55
CA VAL A 82 -6.81 -15.23 3.40
C VAL A 82 -8.31 -15.53 3.32
N SER A 83 -8.85 -15.78 2.11
CA SER A 83 -10.26 -16.14 1.97
C SER A 83 -10.60 -17.46 2.67
N LYS A 84 -9.72 -18.47 2.56
CA LYS A 84 -9.90 -19.76 3.24
C LYS A 84 -9.83 -19.63 4.76
N ILE A 85 -8.85 -18.88 5.27
CA ILE A 85 -8.73 -18.57 6.70
C ILE A 85 -10.00 -17.90 7.22
N ASN A 86 -10.54 -16.92 6.49
CA ASN A 86 -11.78 -16.25 6.86
C ASN A 86 -12.99 -17.19 6.92
N GLN A 87 -13.06 -18.21 6.09
CA GLN A 87 -14.07 -19.27 6.16
C GLN A 87 -13.85 -20.19 7.36
N GLU A 88 -12.61 -20.63 7.58
CA GLU A 88 -12.25 -21.51 8.70
C GLU A 88 -12.50 -20.83 10.07
N LEU A 89 -12.17 -19.54 10.22
CA LEU A 89 -12.47 -18.76 11.43
C LEU A 89 -13.97 -18.81 11.76
N GLU A 90 -14.82 -18.64 10.75
CA GLU A 90 -16.28 -18.70 10.91
C GLU A 90 -16.75 -20.09 11.32
N GLN A 91 -16.23 -21.14 10.65
CA GLN A 91 -16.65 -22.53 10.86
C GLN A 91 -16.12 -23.13 12.18
N ASN A 92 -14.92 -22.71 12.61
CA ASN A 92 -14.20 -23.27 13.75
C ASN A 92 -14.22 -22.36 14.98
N ASN A 93 -15.25 -21.53 15.11
CA ASN A 93 -15.46 -20.65 16.26
C ASN A 93 -14.23 -19.75 16.57
N GLY A 94 -13.68 -19.08 15.53
CA GLY A 94 -12.58 -18.15 15.65
C GLY A 94 -11.18 -18.78 15.72
N LYS A 95 -11.02 -20.06 15.36
CA LYS A 95 -9.74 -20.76 15.42
C LYS A 95 -9.36 -21.32 14.05
N THR A 96 -8.11 -21.12 13.64
CA THR A 96 -7.52 -21.71 12.45
C THR A 96 -6.00 -21.65 12.50
N LYS A 97 -5.34 -22.10 11.44
CA LYS A 97 -3.88 -22.03 11.28
C LYS A 97 -3.50 -21.32 9.98
N VAL A 98 -2.43 -20.55 10.08
CA VAL A 98 -1.75 -19.95 8.92
C VAL A 98 -0.32 -20.47 8.84
N THR A 99 0.16 -20.68 7.62
CA THR A 99 1.51 -21.22 7.37
C THR A 99 2.26 -20.35 6.35
N GLY A 100 3.55 -20.63 6.19
CA GLY A 100 4.40 -19.97 5.19
C GLY A 100 4.55 -18.47 5.43
N ASN A 101 4.78 -17.74 4.35
CA ASN A 101 5.01 -16.29 4.42
C ASN A 101 3.81 -15.52 4.96
N LEU A 102 2.59 -15.98 4.66
CA LEU A 102 1.38 -15.32 5.15
C LEU A 102 1.34 -15.24 6.68
N LYS A 103 1.88 -16.23 7.40
CA LYS A 103 2.02 -16.17 8.86
C LYS A 103 2.81 -14.93 9.29
N ASN A 104 3.98 -14.73 8.70
CA ASN A 104 4.87 -13.61 9.06
C ASN A 104 4.26 -12.26 8.68
N TRP A 105 3.63 -12.16 7.52
CA TRP A 105 2.94 -10.93 7.10
C TRP A 105 1.77 -10.59 8.01
N LEU A 106 1.00 -11.59 8.41
CA LEU A 106 -0.13 -11.37 9.32
C LEU A 106 0.34 -10.99 10.72
N GLN A 107 1.42 -11.61 11.24
CA GLN A 107 2.05 -11.21 12.50
C GLN A 107 2.53 -9.75 12.44
N GLN A 108 3.18 -9.34 11.34
CA GLN A 108 3.64 -7.96 11.17
C GLN A 108 2.48 -6.97 11.04
N ALA A 109 1.42 -7.32 10.29
CA ALA A 109 0.22 -6.50 10.16
C ALA A 109 -0.46 -6.27 11.51
N ILE A 110 -0.64 -7.34 12.30
CA ILE A 110 -1.19 -7.26 13.66
C ILE A 110 -0.29 -6.42 14.58
N LYS A 111 1.04 -6.55 14.45
CA LYS A 111 1.98 -5.73 15.22
C LYS A 111 1.82 -4.25 14.91
N ILE A 112 1.78 -3.86 13.64
CA ILE A 112 1.57 -2.46 13.22
C ILE A 112 0.20 -1.96 13.73
N SER A 113 -0.83 -2.78 13.61
CA SER A 113 -2.18 -2.48 14.11
C SER A 113 -2.15 -2.14 15.60
N LYS A 114 -1.57 -3.01 16.44
CA LYS A 114 -1.45 -2.80 17.88
C LYS A 114 -0.60 -1.58 18.23
N ASP A 115 0.49 -1.38 17.52
CA ASP A 115 1.40 -0.24 17.73
C ASP A 115 0.75 1.11 17.34
N SER A 116 -0.23 1.08 16.45
CA SER A 116 -0.99 2.24 15.97
C SER A 116 -2.23 2.56 16.81
N TYR A 117 -2.46 1.84 17.91
CA TYR A 117 -3.64 2.05 18.75
C TYR A 117 -3.69 3.46 19.34
N ALA A 118 -4.78 4.16 19.09
CA ALA A 118 -5.04 5.49 19.61
C ALA A 118 -6.55 5.79 19.62
N ASP A 119 -6.98 6.64 20.54
CA ASP A 119 -8.37 7.11 20.65
C ASP A 119 -9.40 5.97 20.78
N GLY A 120 -8.98 4.86 21.40
CA GLY A 120 -9.84 3.70 21.62
C GLY A 120 -10.05 2.82 20.38
N ARG A 121 -9.12 2.83 19.42
CA ARG A 121 -9.15 1.99 18.21
C ARG A 121 -7.76 1.74 17.64
N ASN A 122 -7.63 0.69 16.84
CA ASN A 122 -6.51 0.56 15.92
C ASN A 122 -6.73 1.50 14.73
N THR A 123 -5.72 2.29 14.35
CA THR A 123 -5.84 3.25 13.25
C THR A 123 -5.58 2.64 11.88
N VAL A 124 -5.00 1.46 11.85
CA VAL A 124 -5.02 0.48 10.77
C VAL A 124 -5.29 -0.89 11.37
N ASP A 125 -6.19 -1.67 10.80
CA ASP A 125 -6.61 -2.94 11.42
C ASP A 125 -6.76 -4.05 10.35
N PRO A 126 -5.94 -5.11 10.39
CA PRO A 126 -6.09 -6.23 9.46
C PRO A 126 -7.33 -7.08 9.72
N MET A 127 -8.08 -6.84 10.80
CA MET A 127 -9.36 -7.53 11.10
C MET A 127 -10.58 -6.80 10.54
N ILE A 128 -10.39 -5.75 9.75
CA ILE A 128 -11.44 -4.87 9.22
C ILE A 128 -12.30 -5.50 8.10
N GLY A 129 -12.01 -6.72 7.68
CA GLY A 129 -12.58 -7.35 6.49
C GLY A 129 -14.12 -7.41 6.46
N ALA A 130 -14.80 -7.48 7.60
CA ALA A 130 -16.26 -7.42 7.65
C ALA A 130 -16.78 -6.06 7.20
N LEU A 131 -16.15 -4.96 7.62
CA LEU A 131 -16.49 -3.61 7.17
C LEU A 131 -16.11 -3.38 5.71
N THR A 132 -14.92 -3.78 5.28
CA THR A 132 -14.47 -3.65 3.88
C THR A 132 -15.45 -4.35 2.93
N LYS A 133 -15.89 -5.57 3.27
CA LYS A 133 -16.88 -6.32 2.51
C LYS A 133 -18.25 -5.61 2.49
N LEU A 134 -18.66 -5.00 3.60
CA LEU A 134 -19.93 -4.32 3.71
C LEU A 134 -19.99 -3.03 2.88
N TRP A 135 -18.91 -2.23 2.89
CA TRP A 135 -18.81 -0.99 2.12
C TRP A 135 -18.57 -1.22 0.63
N ASP A 136 -17.82 -2.21 0.27
CA ASP A 136 -17.46 -2.61 -1.10
C ASP A 136 -17.23 -1.43 -2.06
N PHE A 137 -16.24 -0.58 -1.70
CA PHE A 137 -15.87 0.63 -2.47
C PHE A 137 -15.47 0.34 -3.92
N GLU A 138 -15.14 -0.90 -4.24
CA GLU A 138 -14.76 -1.34 -5.60
C GLU A 138 -15.94 -1.83 -6.43
N SER A 139 -17.13 -1.88 -5.86
CA SER A 139 -18.34 -2.24 -6.62
C SER A 139 -18.65 -1.18 -7.69
N SER A 140 -19.39 -1.59 -8.71
CA SER A 140 -19.84 -0.67 -9.77
C SER A 140 -20.83 0.41 -9.28
N ASN A 141 -21.40 0.22 -8.08
CA ASN A 141 -22.38 1.15 -7.47
C ASN A 141 -22.23 1.13 -5.94
N PRO A 142 -21.15 1.67 -5.38
CA PRO A 142 -20.91 1.69 -3.96
C PRO A 142 -21.99 2.53 -3.26
N LYS A 143 -22.42 2.09 -2.08
CA LYS A 143 -23.49 2.72 -1.29
C LYS A 143 -23.10 2.78 0.16
N VAL A 144 -23.66 3.75 0.88
CA VAL A 144 -23.58 3.77 2.35
C VAL A 144 -24.36 2.58 2.89
N PRO A 145 -23.71 1.67 3.64
CA PRO A 145 -24.41 0.54 4.22
C PRO A 145 -25.41 0.95 5.29
N ASP A 146 -26.38 0.07 5.56
CA ASP A 146 -27.31 0.24 6.66
C ASP A 146 -26.58 0.35 8.01
N ALA A 147 -27.02 1.29 8.86
CA ALA A 147 -26.38 1.60 10.14
C ALA A 147 -26.33 0.38 11.09
N ASN A 148 -27.37 -0.46 11.11
CA ASN A 148 -27.37 -1.66 11.95
C ASN A 148 -26.39 -2.71 11.44
N LYS A 149 -26.21 -2.81 10.11
CA LYS A 149 -25.21 -3.69 9.52
C LYS A 149 -23.79 -3.21 9.85
N ILE A 150 -23.54 -1.89 9.79
CA ILE A 150 -22.26 -1.29 10.22
C ILE A 150 -22.03 -1.61 11.71
N LYS A 151 -23.01 -1.35 12.59
CA LYS A 151 -22.92 -1.63 14.02
C LYS A 151 -22.63 -3.12 14.29
N LYS A 152 -23.24 -4.04 13.53
CA LYS A 152 -22.95 -5.46 13.63
C LYS A 152 -21.53 -5.81 13.16
N ALA A 153 -21.03 -5.17 12.10
CA ALA A 153 -19.71 -5.42 11.56
C ALA A 153 -18.56 -4.92 12.48
N ILE A 154 -18.80 -3.87 13.28
CA ILE A 154 -17.84 -3.37 14.29
C ILE A 154 -17.98 -4.05 15.66
N SER A 155 -19.05 -4.82 15.91
CA SER A 155 -19.16 -5.63 17.12
C SER A 155 -18.18 -6.82 17.04
N GLY A 156 -17.56 -7.17 18.15
CA GLY A 156 -16.56 -8.23 18.19
C GLY A 156 -15.13 -7.68 18.09
N ASP A 157 -14.32 -8.23 17.18
CA ASP A 157 -12.86 -7.98 17.16
C ASP A 157 -12.45 -6.58 16.69
N LEU A 158 -13.33 -5.82 16.02
CA LEU A 158 -13.03 -4.45 15.58
C LEU A 158 -13.18 -3.39 16.67
N SER A 159 -13.82 -3.71 17.77
CA SER A 159 -13.90 -2.79 18.91
C SER A 159 -12.57 -2.81 19.69
N GLU A 160 -12.62 -3.03 20.98
CA GLU A 160 -11.41 -3.18 21.79
C GLU A 160 -10.72 -4.55 21.59
N ASN A 161 -11.39 -5.50 20.95
CA ASN A 161 -11.01 -6.90 20.91
C ASN A 161 -9.96 -7.25 19.85
N SER A 162 -9.78 -6.46 18.80
CA SER A 162 -8.70 -6.73 17.81
C SER A 162 -7.30 -6.70 18.44
N GLN A 163 -7.15 -6.07 19.61
CA GLN A 163 -5.94 -6.17 20.42
C GLN A 163 -5.65 -7.59 20.92
N HIS A 164 -6.65 -8.45 21.00
CA HIS A 164 -6.54 -9.83 21.49
C HIS A 164 -6.28 -10.85 20.39
N VAL A 165 -6.48 -10.50 19.12
CA VAL A 165 -6.14 -11.39 18.01
C VAL A 165 -4.63 -11.62 18.00
N THR A 166 -4.24 -12.88 17.95
CA THR A 166 -2.83 -13.29 17.92
C THR A 166 -2.61 -14.38 16.90
N VAL A 167 -1.44 -14.35 16.30
CA VAL A 167 -0.90 -15.44 15.49
C VAL A 167 0.34 -15.98 16.23
N LYS A 168 0.23 -17.20 16.73
CA LYS A 168 1.33 -17.87 17.44
C LYS A 168 2.44 -18.27 16.47
N ASP A 169 3.61 -18.58 16.99
CA ASP A 169 4.75 -19.03 16.18
C ASP A 169 4.48 -20.35 15.45
N ASN A 170 3.65 -21.22 16.01
CA ASN A 170 3.18 -22.45 15.36
C ASN A 170 2.08 -22.20 14.29
N GLY A 171 1.72 -20.93 14.06
CA GLY A 171 0.72 -20.51 13.07
C GLY A 171 -0.72 -20.52 13.54
N GLU A 172 -1.03 -20.93 14.77
CA GLU A 172 -2.39 -20.84 15.29
C GLU A 172 -2.86 -19.40 15.37
N ILE A 173 -4.03 -19.14 14.79
CA ILE A 173 -4.74 -17.86 14.92
C ILE A 173 -5.77 -18.04 16.03
N LEU A 174 -5.70 -17.17 17.04
CA LEU A 174 -6.71 -17.04 18.06
C LEU A 174 -7.43 -15.72 17.82
N ALA A 175 -8.70 -15.79 17.47
CA ALA A 175 -9.58 -14.65 17.35
C ALA A 175 -10.60 -14.64 18.50
N CYS A 176 -11.02 -13.46 18.93
CA CYS A 176 -12.02 -13.31 19.97
C CYS A 176 -13.44 -13.62 19.48
N ASP A 177 -13.69 -13.40 18.18
CA ASP A 177 -14.99 -13.58 17.54
C ASP A 177 -14.86 -14.47 16.30
N LYS A 178 -15.78 -15.43 16.16
CA LYS A 178 -15.90 -16.27 14.96
C LYS A 178 -16.21 -15.49 13.67
N ASN A 179 -16.72 -14.27 13.81
CA ASN A 179 -17.03 -13.40 12.68
C ASN A 179 -15.83 -12.52 12.24
N THR A 180 -14.67 -12.66 12.91
CA THR A 180 -13.44 -12.00 12.48
C THR A 180 -13.16 -12.26 11.01
N LYS A 181 -12.90 -11.22 10.25
CA LYS A 181 -12.54 -11.29 8.83
C LYS A 181 -11.25 -10.52 8.58
N ILE A 182 -10.24 -11.24 8.12
CA ILE A 182 -8.94 -10.69 7.78
C ILE A 182 -9.03 -9.98 6.43
N ASP A 183 -8.47 -8.77 6.37
CA ASP A 183 -8.23 -8.01 5.16
C ASP A 183 -6.83 -7.38 5.23
N LEU A 184 -5.97 -7.77 4.30
CA LEU A 184 -4.61 -7.25 4.18
C LEU A 184 -4.49 -6.12 3.14
N GLY A 185 -5.58 -5.47 2.75
CA GLY A 185 -5.58 -4.42 1.74
C GLY A 185 -4.69 -3.22 2.06
N ALA A 186 -4.50 -2.91 3.35
CA ALA A 186 -3.59 -1.85 3.81
C ALA A 186 -2.11 -2.28 3.90
N TYR A 187 -1.76 -3.50 3.49
CA TYR A 187 -0.41 -4.07 3.59
C TYR A 187 0.01 -4.77 2.30
N GLY A 188 -0.96 -5.13 1.46
CA GLY A 188 -0.77 -6.06 0.36
C GLY A 188 0.16 -5.55 -0.72
N LYS A 189 0.09 -4.28 -1.07
CA LYS A 189 0.98 -3.67 -2.07
C LYS A 189 2.42 -3.59 -1.55
N GLY A 190 2.59 -3.24 -0.28
CA GLY A 190 3.88 -3.25 0.38
C GLY A 190 4.49 -4.65 0.46
N ILE A 191 3.68 -5.69 0.71
CA ILE A 191 4.13 -7.08 0.62
C ILE A 191 4.60 -7.41 -0.82
N GLY A 192 3.84 -6.99 -1.84
CA GLY A 192 4.20 -7.17 -3.24
C GLY A 192 5.55 -6.55 -3.58
N THR A 193 5.79 -5.31 -3.18
CA THR A 193 7.08 -4.62 -3.40
C THR A 193 8.23 -5.29 -2.65
N ASP A 194 8.02 -5.76 -1.41
CA ASP A 194 9.05 -6.50 -0.65
C ASP A 194 9.40 -7.84 -1.33
N GLU A 195 8.43 -8.58 -1.87
CA GLU A 195 8.68 -9.82 -2.59
C GLU A 195 9.37 -9.57 -3.96
N ALA A 196 8.99 -8.50 -4.68
CA ALA A 196 9.64 -8.09 -5.91
C ALA A 196 11.14 -7.81 -5.70
N ILE A 197 11.48 -7.04 -4.68
CA ILE A 197 12.90 -6.75 -4.34
C ILE A 197 13.66 -8.02 -3.96
N LYS A 198 13.04 -8.97 -3.28
CA LYS A 198 13.68 -10.26 -2.98
C LYS A 198 14.00 -11.06 -4.26
N MET A 199 13.18 -10.93 -5.29
CA MET A 199 13.47 -11.54 -6.60
C MET A 199 14.60 -10.80 -7.32
N ILE A 200 14.52 -9.47 -7.38
CA ILE A 200 15.52 -8.61 -8.02
C ILE A 200 16.91 -8.83 -7.42
N LYS A 201 17.04 -8.88 -6.10
CA LYS A 201 18.32 -9.09 -5.41
C LYS A 201 18.98 -10.43 -5.71
N LYS A 202 18.27 -11.42 -6.23
CA LYS A 202 18.83 -12.72 -6.65
C LYS A 202 19.44 -12.68 -8.03
N ASP A 203 19.05 -11.72 -8.85
CA ASP A 203 19.58 -11.51 -10.18
C ASP A 203 20.74 -10.50 -10.13
N LYS A 204 21.95 -11.01 -10.26
CA LYS A 204 23.17 -10.19 -10.15
C LYS A 204 23.40 -9.26 -11.35
N GLU A 205 22.71 -9.46 -12.44
CA GLU A 205 22.80 -8.64 -13.64
C GLU A 205 21.90 -7.40 -13.55
N ILE A 206 20.95 -7.36 -12.58
CA ILE A 206 20.14 -6.17 -12.30
C ILE A 206 20.93 -5.23 -11.39
N THR A 207 21.26 -4.07 -11.91
CA THR A 207 22.01 -3.02 -11.20
C THR A 207 21.09 -2.01 -10.50
N GLY A 208 19.87 -1.84 -11.00
CA GLY A 208 18.88 -0.94 -10.41
C GLY A 208 17.46 -1.32 -10.77
N ALA A 209 16.52 -0.95 -9.91
CA ALA A 209 15.10 -1.19 -10.14
C ALA A 209 14.22 -0.19 -9.43
N MET A 210 13.07 0.11 -10.04
CA MET A 210 11.91 0.72 -9.39
C MET A 210 10.69 -0.15 -9.66
N VAL A 211 10.02 -0.58 -8.59
CA VAL A 211 8.76 -1.32 -8.66
C VAL A 211 7.69 -0.50 -7.97
N ALA A 212 6.66 -0.12 -8.71
CA ALA A 212 5.53 0.67 -8.22
C ALA A 212 4.22 -0.11 -8.39
N LEU A 213 3.56 -0.41 -7.29
CA LEU A 213 2.23 -1.00 -7.18
C LEU A 213 1.25 0.09 -6.74
N GLY A 214 0.71 0.85 -7.69
CA GLY A 214 -0.04 2.06 -7.36
C GLY A 214 0.79 3.03 -6.52
N GLY A 215 0.29 3.38 -5.33
CA GLY A 215 0.98 4.27 -4.40
C GLY A 215 2.07 3.62 -3.54
N SER A 216 2.36 2.31 -3.69
CA SER A 216 3.44 1.62 -2.97
C SER A 216 4.61 1.37 -3.91
N ILE A 217 5.77 1.96 -3.59
CA ILE A 217 6.95 2.00 -4.46
C ILE A 217 8.17 1.51 -3.69
N VAL A 218 9.04 0.78 -4.36
CA VAL A 218 10.36 0.43 -3.83
C VAL A 218 11.41 0.71 -4.88
N VAL A 219 12.58 1.19 -4.44
CA VAL A 219 13.73 1.42 -5.29
C VAL A 219 14.93 0.57 -4.83
N TYR A 220 15.72 0.10 -5.78
CA TYR A 220 16.87 -0.75 -5.53
C TYR A 220 18.04 -0.38 -6.45
N GLY A 221 19.28 -0.52 -5.94
CA GLY A 221 20.48 -0.31 -6.74
C GLY A 221 20.60 1.11 -7.28
N GLU A 222 21.24 1.22 -8.43
CA GLU A 222 21.56 2.48 -9.09
C GLU A 222 20.99 2.50 -10.51
N LYS A 223 20.59 3.65 -10.98
CA LYS A 223 20.24 3.87 -12.38
C LYS A 223 21.50 3.81 -13.24
N SER A 224 21.34 3.55 -14.53
CA SER A 224 22.46 3.47 -15.48
C SER A 224 23.28 4.77 -15.58
N ASP A 225 22.64 5.92 -15.33
CA ASP A 225 23.28 7.25 -15.37
C ASP A 225 23.87 7.68 -14.01
N GLY A 226 23.80 6.81 -12.98
CA GLY A 226 24.27 7.09 -11.63
C GLY A 226 23.45 8.15 -10.87
N SER A 227 22.34 8.63 -11.43
CA SER A 227 21.50 9.62 -10.76
C SER A 227 20.72 9.03 -9.60
N ASP A 228 20.39 9.85 -8.61
CA ASP A 228 19.54 9.46 -7.48
C ASP A 228 18.12 9.09 -7.94
N TRP A 229 17.47 8.24 -7.14
CA TRP A 229 16.06 7.96 -7.29
C TRP A 229 15.24 9.17 -6.85
N ASN A 230 14.38 9.66 -7.74
CA ASN A 230 13.42 10.71 -7.44
C ASN A 230 12.01 10.17 -7.65
N VAL A 231 11.24 10.05 -6.57
CA VAL A 231 9.90 9.47 -6.56
C VAL A 231 8.87 10.58 -6.42
N GLY A 232 7.98 10.70 -7.39
CA GLY A 232 6.90 11.66 -7.37
C GLY A 232 5.82 11.31 -6.34
N ILE A 233 5.37 12.29 -5.57
CA ILE A 233 4.17 12.20 -4.73
C ILE A 233 3.01 12.79 -5.53
N GLN A 234 1.92 12.03 -5.64
CA GLN A 234 0.70 12.50 -6.30
C GLN A 234 0.10 13.72 -5.59
N ASP A 235 -0.36 14.69 -6.36
CA ASP A 235 -1.15 15.81 -5.83
C ASP A 235 -2.55 15.30 -5.42
N PRO A 236 -2.91 15.35 -4.11
CA PRO A 236 -4.21 14.86 -3.63
C PRO A 236 -5.40 15.69 -4.10
N ASN A 237 -5.17 16.88 -4.68
CA ASN A 237 -6.20 17.74 -5.26
C ASN A 237 -6.09 17.83 -6.79
N GLY A 238 -5.03 17.24 -7.36
CA GLY A 238 -4.77 17.23 -8.79
C GLY A 238 -5.52 16.12 -9.54
N LYS A 239 -5.31 16.09 -10.84
CA LYS A 239 -5.77 14.97 -11.68
C LYS A 239 -4.85 13.77 -11.50
N ASP A 240 -5.31 12.61 -11.95
CA ASP A 240 -4.48 11.41 -11.97
C ASP A 240 -3.17 11.68 -12.74
N GLY A 241 -2.03 11.37 -12.09
CA GLY A 241 -0.70 11.61 -12.63
C GLY A 241 -0.11 13.01 -12.37
N GLU A 242 -0.87 13.97 -11.86
CA GLU A 242 -0.31 15.24 -11.39
C GLU A 242 0.46 15.05 -10.08
N VAL A 243 1.66 15.63 -10.00
CA VAL A 243 2.53 15.47 -8.83
C VAL A 243 2.57 16.75 -7.98
N LEU A 244 2.49 16.55 -6.68
CA LEU A 244 2.72 17.58 -5.67
C LEU A 244 4.20 18.01 -5.65
N GLY A 245 5.09 17.06 -5.80
CA GLY A 245 6.54 17.21 -5.70
C GLY A 245 7.25 15.88 -5.77
N GLY A 246 8.57 15.88 -5.56
CA GLY A 246 9.42 14.70 -5.61
C GLY A 246 10.19 14.47 -4.32
N ILE A 247 10.39 13.21 -3.96
CA ILE A 247 11.25 12.77 -2.87
C ILE A 247 12.50 12.14 -3.46
N LYS A 248 13.67 12.63 -3.04
CA LYS A 248 14.95 12.00 -3.34
C LYS A 248 15.22 10.88 -2.35
N VAL A 249 15.49 9.68 -2.85
CA VAL A 249 15.65 8.48 -2.01
C VAL A 249 16.82 7.62 -2.47
N LYS A 250 17.32 6.81 -1.53
CA LYS A 250 18.43 5.88 -1.75
C LYS A 250 17.91 4.47 -2.05
N SER A 251 18.79 3.65 -2.62
CA SER A 251 18.56 2.21 -2.79
C SER A 251 18.06 1.54 -1.49
N GLY A 252 17.09 0.65 -1.62
CA GLY A 252 16.47 -0.06 -0.51
C GLY A 252 15.34 0.70 0.18
N THR A 253 14.97 1.89 -0.30
CA THR A 253 13.86 2.66 0.25
C THR A 253 12.52 2.17 -0.30
N SER A 254 11.58 1.94 0.60
CA SER A 254 10.17 1.70 0.32
C SER A 254 9.34 2.93 0.66
N ILE A 255 8.40 3.25 -0.21
CA ILE A 255 7.51 4.41 -0.09
C ILE A 255 6.09 3.92 -0.24
N SER A 256 5.16 4.38 0.58
CA SER A 256 3.73 4.13 0.36
C SER A 256 2.90 5.34 0.71
N THR A 257 1.88 5.61 -0.11
CA THR A 257 0.97 6.74 0.07
C THR A 257 -0.45 6.24 0.28
N SER A 258 -1.10 6.76 1.33
CA SER A 258 -2.54 6.63 1.56
C SER A 258 -3.22 7.99 1.45
N GLY A 259 -4.38 8.04 0.80
CA GLY A 259 -5.11 9.28 0.60
C GLY A 259 -6.63 9.09 0.55
N ASP A 260 -7.38 10.18 0.77
CA ASP A 260 -8.83 10.19 0.73
C ASP A 260 -9.41 10.35 -0.69
N TYR A 261 -8.55 10.51 -1.69
CA TYR A 261 -8.92 10.66 -3.09
C TYR A 261 -9.04 9.33 -3.84
N GLU A 262 -8.46 8.25 -3.29
CA GLU A 262 -8.59 6.90 -3.84
C GLU A 262 -9.89 6.23 -3.39
N LYS A 263 -10.47 5.36 -4.24
CA LYS A 263 -11.63 4.52 -3.93
C LYS A 263 -12.70 5.28 -3.12
N THR A 264 -13.30 6.29 -3.73
CA THR A 264 -14.23 7.22 -3.09
C THR A 264 -15.54 7.32 -3.86
N PHE A 265 -16.62 7.64 -3.16
CA PHE A 265 -17.90 8.02 -3.76
C PHE A 265 -18.62 9.08 -2.93
N THR A 266 -19.53 9.81 -3.58
CA THR A 266 -20.40 10.76 -2.90
C THR A 266 -21.80 10.18 -2.82
N ASP A 267 -22.35 10.07 -1.61
CA ASP A 267 -23.71 9.62 -1.41
C ASP A 267 -24.72 10.64 -1.98
N LYS A 268 -25.50 10.22 -2.94
CA LYS A 268 -26.45 11.08 -3.66
C LYS A 268 -27.55 11.66 -2.77
N LYS A 269 -27.87 11.00 -1.64
CA LYS A 269 -28.94 11.44 -0.73
C LYS A 269 -28.48 12.56 0.21
N THR A 270 -27.26 12.47 0.68
CA THR A 270 -26.73 13.36 1.72
C THR A 270 -25.68 14.34 1.21
N GLY A 271 -25.15 14.15 -0.01
CA GLY A 271 -24.02 14.90 -0.55
C GLY A 271 -22.68 14.59 0.15
N LYS A 272 -22.66 13.64 1.11
CA LYS A 272 -21.46 13.31 1.86
C LYS A 272 -20.54 12.39 1.08
N ARG A 273 -19.25 12.73 1.06
CA ARG A 273 -18.19 11.93 0.45
C ARG A 273 -17.69 10.88 1.44
N TYR A 274 -17.51 9.66 0.94
CA TYR A 274 -16.92 8.53 1.65
C TYR A 274 -15.74 7.98 0.87
N PHE A 275 -14.76 7.43 1.57
CA PHE A 275 -13.56 6.82 1.00
C PHE A 275 -13.17 5.58 1.80
N HIS A 276 -12.34 4.74 1.21
CA HIS A 276 -12.09 3.37 1.64
C HIS A 276 -11.31 3.19 2.95
N ILE A 277 -10.65 4.23 3.48
CA ILE A 277 -9.96 4.15 4.77
C ILE A 277 -11.00 4.29 5.88
N LEU A 278 -11.34 3.17 6.50
CA LEU A 278 -12.42 3.05 7.46
C LEU A 278 -11.90 3.14 8.90
N ASP A 279 -12.69 3.76 9.74
CA ASP A 279 -12.49 3.83 11.18
C ASP A 279 -13.11 2.59 11.83
N SER A 280 -12.29 1.75 12.48
CA SER A 280 -12.73 0.49 13.08
C SER A 280 -13.71 0.68 14.25
N LYS A 281 -13.74 1.87 14.88
CA LYS A 281 -14.63 2.20 15.99
C LYS A 281 -16.02 2.67 15.53
N THR A 282 -16.04 3.49 14.46
CA THR A 282 -17.31 4.07 13.96
C THR A 282 -17.89 3.30 12.78
N GLY A 283 -17.06 2.56 12.05
CA GLY A 283 -17.43 1.82 10.84
C GLY A 283 -17.62 2.69 9.59
N TYR A 284 -17.31 3.99 9.66
CA TYR A 284 -17.35 4.93 8.53
C TYR A 284 -15.95 5.35 8.12
N SER A 285 -15.84 6.09 7.00
CA SER A 285 -14.56 6.68 6.60
C SER A 285 -13.97 7.53 7.74
N VAL A 286 -12.67 7.38 7.96
CA VAL A 286 -11.98 8.03 9.07
C VAL A 286 -12.12 9.56 9.01
N LYS A 287 -12.29 10.21 10.15
CA LYS A 287 -12.28 11.66 10.26
C LYS A 287 -10.86 12.14 10.51
N THR A 288 -10.28 12.81 9.55
CA THR A 288 -8.93 13.37 9.62
C THR A 288 -8.87 14.67 8.83
N ASP A 289 -7.91 15.54 9.16
CA ASP A 289 -7.60 16.74 8.37
C ASP A 289 -6.55 16.47 7.27
N ILE A 290 -6.06 15.24 7.18
CA ILE A 290 -5.07 14.81 6.20
C ILE A 290 -5.77 14.44 4.88
N ARG A 291 -5.19 14.87 3.76
CA ARG A 291 -5.56 14.51 2.40
C ARG A 291 -4.73 13.33 1.88
N SER A 292 -3.42 13.34 2.18
CA SER A 292 -2.51 12.23 1.89
C SER A 292 -1.41 12.12 2.93
N CYS A 293 -0.93 10.90 3.11
CA CYS A 293 0.21 10.57 3.95
C CYS A 293 1.13 9.61 3.18
N THR A 294 2.33 10.08 2.88
CA THR A 294 3.39 9.28 2.26
C THR A 294 4.40 8.88 3.32
N ILE A 295 4.64 7.59 3.47
CA ILE A 295 5.64 7.02 4.38
C ILE A 295 6.88 6.61 3.60
N ILE A 296 8.05 6.82 4.21
CA ILE A 296 9.37 6.48 3.67
C ILE A 296 10.08 5.64 4.74
N CYS A 297 10.40 4.38 4.44
CA CYS A 297 11.16 3.47 5.32
C CYS A 297 11.85 2.36 4.49
N ASP A 298 12.39 1.34 5.15
CA ASP A 298 13.14 0.25 4.53
C ASP A 298 12.34 -1.04 4.25
N SER A 299 11.03 -1.02 4.50
CA SER A 299 10.15 -2.19 4.34
C SER A 299 8.81 -1.81 3.72
N GLY A 300 8.43 -2.49 2.65
CA GLY A 300 7.19 -2.23 1.93
C GLY A 300 5.95 -2.48 2.79
N ILE A 301 5.88 -3.62 3.49
CA ILE A 301 4.75 -3.91 4.39
C ILE A 301 4.61 -2.86 5.51
N ASN A 302 5.73 -2.36 6.03
CA ASN A 302 5.71 -1.30 7.03
C ASN A 302 5.25 0.02 6.41
N ALA A 303 5.80 0.42 5.26
CA ALA A 303 5.40 1.64 4.58
C ALA A 303 3.89 1.65 4.28
N ASP A 304 3.35 0.55 3.75
CA ASP A 304 1.93 0.44 3.38
C ASP A 304 1.03 0.51 4.63
N GLY A 305 1.29 -0.29 5.66
CA GLY A 305 0.52 -0.26 6.91
C GLY A 305 0.61 1.07 7.66
N LEU A 306 1.82 1.65 7.73
CA LEU A 306 2.04 2.94 8.39
C LEU A 306 1.40 4.11 7.64
N SER A 307 1.32 4.08 6.30
CA SER A 307 0.67 5.14 5.53
C SER A 307 -0.80 5.27 5.91
N THR A 308 -1.51 4.16 6.04
CA THR A 308 -2.91 4.10 6.49
C THR A 308 -3.05 4.51 7.96
N ALA A 309 -2.17 4.02 8.83
CA ALA A 309 -2.19 4.37 10.25
C ALA A 309 -1.95 5.86 10.47
N CYS A 310 -0.90 6.42 9.87
CA CYS A 310 -0.52 7.82 10.02
C CYS A 310 -1.52 8.78 9.35
N PHE A 311 -2.11 8.39 8.21
CA PHE A 311 -3.23 9.11 7.62
C PHE A 311 -4.39 9.27 8.61
N SER A 312 -4.70 8.21 9.35
CA SER A 312 -5.77 8.20 10.36
C SER A 312 -5.41 8.99 11.62
N LEU A 313 -4.13 8.97 12.03
CA LEU A 313 -3.61 9.65 13.23
C LEU A 313 -3.41 11.14 13.05
N GLY A 314 -3.08 11.57 11.84
CA GLY A 314 -2.62 12.93 11.55
C GLY A 314 -1.16 13.18 11.99
N VAL A 315 -0.63 14.35 11.65
CA VAL A 315 0.81 14.67 11.80
C VAL A 315 1.31 14.47 13.23
N LYS A 316 0.65 15.10 14.21
CA LYS A 316 1.14 15.12 15.62
C LYS A 316 1.15 13.75 16.26
N LYS A 317 0.06 12.96 16.13
CA LYS A 317 -0.06 11.66 16.79
C LYS A 317 0.80 10.58 16.12
N SER A 318 1.19 10.77 14.85
CA SER A 318 2.04 9.85 14.12
C SER A 318 3.50 9.82 14.58
N GLN A 319 4.00 10.87 15.23
CA GLN A 319 5.43 11.02 15.53
C GLN A 319 6.02 9.85 16.33
N LYS A 320 5.29 9.36 17.34
CA LYS A 320 5.73 8.22 18.15
C LYS A 320 5.83 6.93 17.32
N LEU A 321 4.85 6.71 16.44
CA LEU A 321 4.79 5.55 15.56
C LEU A 321 5.91 5.60 14.51
N LEU A 322 6.11 6.73 13.87
CA LEU A 322 7.18 6.96 12.90
C LEU A 322 8.55 6.69 13.52
N LYS A 323 8.82 7.23 14.71
CA LYS A 323 10.07 6.97 15.44
C LYS A 323 10.26 5.48 15.75
N LYS A 324 9.21 4.77 16.17
CA LYS A 324 9.26 3.34 16.49
C LYS A 324 9.68 2.47 15.29
N TYR A 325 9.25 2.85 14.09
CA TYR A 325 9.54 2.12 12.85
C TYR A 325 10.70 2.70 12.04
N ASN A 326 11.45 3.66 12.62
CA ASN A 326 12.50 4.40 11.89
C ASN A 326 12.00 4.92 10.53
N ALA A 327 10.75 5.35 10.49
CA ALA A 327 10.07 5.84 9.29
C ALA A 327 10.00 7.36 9.27
N LYS A 328 9.95 7.91 8.06
CA LYS A 328 9.72 9.33 7.80
C LYS A 328 8.42 9.51 7.03
N ALA A 329 7.89 10.71 7.00
CA ALA A 329 6.63 10.98 6.33
C ALA A 329 6.58 12.35 5.65
N VAL A 330 5.76 12.41 4.59
CA VAL A 330 5.24 13.66 4.02
C VAL A 330 3.72 13.62 4.15
N PHE A 331 3.14 14.61 4.83
CA PHE A 331 1.69 14.74 4.95
C PHE A 331 1.22 15.95 4.16
N VAL A 332 0.03 15.84 3.60
CA VAL A 332 -0.71 16.96 3.02
C VAL A 332 -2.04 17.09 3.75
N ASP A 333 -2.35 18.28 4.27
CA ASP A 333 -3.63 18.54 4.93
C ASP A 333 -4.68 19.18 4.00
N LYS A 334 -5.91 19.30 4.48
CA LYS A 334 -7.03 19.92 3.76
C LYS A 334 -6.87 21.42 3.46
N ASN A 335 -5.87 22.05 4.07
CA ASN A 335 -5.53 23.45 3.87
C ASN A 335 -4.29 23.62 2.97
N ASN A 336 -3.92 22.58 2.22
CA ASN A 336 -2.76 22.54 1.34
C ASN A 336 -1.41 22.81 2.04
N LYS A 337 -1.33 22.51 3.34
CA LYS A 337 -0.07 22.52 4.08
C LYS A 337 0.61 21.17 3.92
N VAL A 338 1.91 21.22 3.67
CA VAL A 338 2.77 20.07 3.52
C VAL A 338 3.70 19.98 4.73
N TYR A 339 3.62 18.88 5.46
CA TYR A 339 4.48 18.61 6.63
C TYR A 339 5.49 17.54 6.22
N VAL A 340 6.77 17.87 6.33
CA VAL A 340 7.87 16.99 5.89
C VAL A 340 8.69 16.61 7.12
N SER A 341 8.92 15.32 7.33
CA SER A 341 9.80 14.83 8.41
C SER A 341 11.24 15.27 8.20
N ASP A 342 11.96 15.52 9.30
CA ASP A 342 13.37 15.88 9.26
C ASP A 342 14.21 14.88 8.45
N GLY A 343 15.09 15.42 7.60
CA GLY A 343 15.99 14.63 6.75
C GLY A 343 15.30 13.90 5.60
N VAL A 344 14.09 14.31 5.18
CA VAL A 344 13.51 13.96 3.88
C VAL A 344 13.86 15.03 2.87
N GLU A 345 14.52 14.65 1.80
CA GLU A 345 14.81 15.53 0.67
C GLU A 345 13.57 15.60 -0.23
N PHE A 346 12.68 16.55 0.08
CA PHE A 346 11.44 16.77 -0.66
C PHE A 346 11.49 18.10 -1.40
N THR A 347 11.18 18.08 -2.69
CA THR A 347 11.04 19.26 -3.53
C THR A 347 9.58 19.47 -3.90
N LEU A 348 8.96 20.52 -3.38
CA LEU A 348 7.60 20.93 -3.71
C LEU A 348 7.59 21.58 -5.10
N THR A 349 6.74 21.11 -6.01
CA THR A 349 6.59 21.68 -7.36
C THR A 349 5.21 22.28 -7.61
N ALA A 350 4.19 21.81 -6.90
CA ALA A 350 2.83 22.33 -7.01
C ALA A 350 2.69 23.71 -6.34
N LYS A 351 2.10 24.67 -7.05
CA LYS A 351 2.09 26.09 -6.63
C LYS A 351 1.11 26.41 -5.49
N ASN A 352 0.08 25.60 -5.29
CA ASN A 352 -1.01 25.89 -4.34
C ASN A 352 -0.76 25.32 -2.94
N TYR A 353 0.47 24.90 -2.64
CA TYR A 353 0.86 24.26 -1.39
C TYR A 353 1.97 25.02 -0.68
N LYS A 354 2.07 24.83 0.65
CA LYS A 354 3.11 25.43 1.48
C LYS A 354 3.69 24.40 2.43
N ILE A 355 5.01 24.27 2.44
CA ILE A 355 5.74 23.50 3.47
C ILE A 355 5.70 24.29 4.78
N VAL A 356 5.42 23.61 5.90
CA VAL A 356 5.26 24.18 7.25
C VAL A 356 6.03 23.39 8.28
#